data_3261a409a976b012eb8e49bc4322e6df
#
_entry.id   3261a409a976b012eb8e49bc4322e6df
#
_cell.length_a   1.000
_cell.length_b   1.000
_cell.length_c   1.000
_cell.angle_alpha   90.00
_cell.angle_beta   90.00
_cell.angle_gamma   90.00
#
_symmetry.space_group_name_H-M   'P 1'
#
loop_
_entity.id
_entity.type
_entity.pdbx_description
1 polymer ?
#
loop_
_entity_poly.entity_id
_entity_poly.type
_entity_poly.pdbx_seq_one_letter_code
_entity_poly.pdbx_strand_id
1 'polypeptide(L)'
;MRTGIIAKKIGMSNLYTQSGTNIPVTVLHIDQCQIVERVDSADANADRVLVGACKLKKANKAQKGFFEKKKSEAFRYLREFSIDKDTELKSGDQLNASHFQEGQFIDVSGFTKGKGFAGVMKRHNFSGLRASHGVSVSHRSAGSTGQCQDPGKVFKGKKMAGQYGDVHKTLQLSLIHI
;
A
#
# COMPACT_ATOMS: atom_id res chain seq x y z
N MET A 1 18.99 -8.48 -1.47
CA MET A 1 17.58 -8.07 -1.22
C MET A 1 16.73 -8.57 -2.38
N ARG A 2 15.62 -9.26 -2.12
CA ARG A 2 14.76 -9.77 -3.21
C ARG A 2 13.90 -8.64 -3.74
N THR A 3 13.57 -8.66 -5.05
CA THR A 3 12.66 -7.66 -5.63
C THR A 3 11.26 -7.76 -5.04
N GLY A 4 10.52 -6.65 -5.04
CA GLY A 4 9.09 -6.64 -4.73
C GLY A 4 8.25 -7.11 -5.91
N ILE A 5 6.99 -7.48 -5.65
CA ILE A 5 6.01 -7.93 -6.65
C ILE A 5 4.75 -7.08 -6.53
N ILE A 6 4.07 -6.89 -7.66
CA ILE A 6 2.76 -6.23 -7.70
C ILE A 6 1.69 -7.31 -7.63
N ALA A 7 0.84 -7.26 -6.60
CA ALA A 7 -0.23 -8.22 -6.40
C ALA A 7 -1.59 -7.54 -6.23
N LYS A 8 -2.65 -8.26 -6.53
CA LYS A 8 -4.03 -7.81 -6.34
C LYS A 8 -4.63 -8.50 -5.11
N LYS A 9 -5.15 -7.73 -4.16
CA LYS A 9 -5.91 -8.27 -3.05
C LYS A 9 -7.25 -8.80 -3.55
N ILE A 10 -7.50 -10.10 -3.39
CA ILE A 10 -8.78 -10.74 -3.72
C ILE A 10 -9.73 -10.65 -2.54
N GLY A 11 -9.27 -10.99 -1.35
CA GLY A 11 -10.10 -11.02 -0.16
C GLY A 11 -9.35 -11.45 1.08
N MET A 12 -10.10 -11.82 2.09
CA MET A 12 -9.59 -12.43 3.31
C MET A 12 -10.27 -13.78 3.53
N SER A 13 -9.53 -14.71 4.13
CA SER A 13 -9.98 -16.04 4.51
C SER A 13 -9.35 -16.44 5.84
N ASN A 14 -9.69 -17.61 6.33
CA ASN A 14 -9.11 -18.19 7.53
C ASN A 14 -8.39 -19.48 7.15
N LEU A 15 -7.20 -19.68 7.72
CA LEU A 15 -6.46 -20.93 7.68
C LEU A 15 -6.48 -21.55 9.07
N TYR A 16 -6.67 -22.86 9.13
CA TYR A 16 -6.57 -23.63 10.37
C TYR A 16 -5.26 -24.42 10.38
N THR A 17 -4.48 -24.22 11.42
CA THR A 17 -3.26 -25.01 11.63
C THR A 17 -3.61 -26.42 12.06
N GLN A 18 -2.66 -27.35 11.99
CA GLN A 18 -2.82 -28.71 12.51
C GLN A 18 -3.17 -28.75 14.01
N SER A 19 -2.76 -27.71 14.76
CA SER A 19 -3.12 -27.52 16.17
C SER A 19 -4.53 -26.97 16.40
N GLY A 20 -5.32 -26.71 15.34
CA GLY A 20 -6.66 -26.14 15.42
C GLY A 20 -6.70 -24.61 15.59
N THR A 21 -5.56 -23.93 15.56
CA THR A 21 -5.51 -22.46 15.68
C THR A 21 -6.02 -21.81 14.41
N ASN A 22 -6.94 -20.85 14.54
CA ASN A 22 -7.48 -20.08 13.42
C ASN A 22 -6.57 -18.88 13.12
N ILE A 23 -6.05 -18.80 11.91
CA ILE A 23 -5.20 -17.71 11.43
C ILE A 23 -5.93 -16.94 10.33
N PRO A 24 -6.27 -15.65 10.54
CA PRO A 24 -6.84 -14.82 9.48
C PRO A 24 -5.77 -14.49 8.44
N VAL A 25 -6.05 -14.77 7.17
CA VAL A 25 -5.13 -14.54 6.05
C VAL A 25 -5.74 -13.64 5.00
N THR A 26 -4.89 -12.88 4.32
CA THR A 26 -5.26 -12.11 3.14
C THR A 26 -4.79 -12.85 1.89
N VAL A 27 -5.71 -13.07 0.95
CA VAL A 27 -5.41 -13.73 -0.33
C VAL A 27 -4.97 -12.67 -1.33
N LEU A 28 -3.73 -12.80 -1.81
CA LEU A 28 -3.11 -11.96 -2.83
C LEU A 28 -2.95 -12.78 -4.12
N HIS A 29 -3.37 -12.23 -5.24
CA HIS A 29 -3.21 -12.82 -6.56
C HIS A 29 -2.14 -12.05 -7.34
N ILE A 30 -1.18 -12.77 -7.91
CA ILE A 30 -0.14 -12.23 -8.79
C ILE A 30 -0.57 -12.52 -10.21
N ASP A 31 -0.88 -11.48 -10.98
CA ASP A 31 -1.33 -11.59 -12.37
C ASP A 31 -0.25 -11.04 -13.30
N GLN A 32 0.38 -11.93 -14.07
CA GLN A 32 1.32 -11.60 -15.15
C GLN A 32 2.33 -10.52 -14.76
N CYS A 33 3.02 -10.74 -13.64
CA CYS A 33 4.05 -9.83 -13.18
C CYS A 33 5.36 -10.10 -13.94
N GLN A 34 5.89 -9.08 -14.64
CA GLN A 34 7.08 -9.21 -15.47
C GLN A 34 8.06 -8.06 -15.23
N ILE A 35 9.34 -8.36 -15.37
CA ILE A 35 10.39 -7.36 -15.35
C ILE A 35 10.45 -6.67 -16.72
N VAL A 36 10.12 -5.39 -16.74
CA VAL A 36 10.12 -4.57 -17.96
C VAL A 36 11.54 -4.12 -18.29
N GLU A 37 12.29 -3.70 -17.26
CA GLU A 37 13.64 -3.18 -17.42
C GLU A 37 14.44 -3.36 -16.15
N ARG A 38 15.75 -3.61 -16.30
CA ARG A 38 16.76 -3.46 -15.25
C ARG A 38 17.58 -2.22 -15.56
N VAL A 39 17.71 -1.35 -14.58
CA VAL A 39 18.52 -0.13 -14.67
C VAL A 39 19.66 -0.29 -13.68
N ASP A 40 20.87 -0.42 -14.23
CA ASP A 40 22.08 -0.44 -13.43
C ASP A 40 22.32 0.96 -12.91
N SER A 41 22.37 1.12 -11.59
CA SER A 41 22.62 2.42 -10.99
C SER A 41 24.12 2.63 -10.77
N ALA A 42 24.55 3.90 -10.90
CA ALA A 42 25.91 4.31 -10.59
C ALA A 42 26.23 4.19 -9.09
N ASP A 43 25.21 4.09 -8.24
CA ASP A 43 25.35 3.90 -6.81
C ASP A 43 25.90 2.51 -6.50
N ALA A 44 26.83 2.43 -5.56
CA ALA A 44 27.65 1.24 -5.32
C ALA A 44 26.84 0.00 -4.87
N ASN A 45 25.62 0.14 -4.37
CA ASN A 45 24.98 -0.92 -3.57
C ASN A 45 23.65 -1.49 -4.10
N ALA A 46 22.97 -0.86 -5.07
CA ALA A 46 21.68 -1.38 -5.52
C ALA A 46 21.34 -0.99 -6.96
N ASP A 47 20.95 -1.97 -7.76
CA ASP A 47 20.33 -1.77 -9.07
C ASP A 47 18.81 -1.55 -8.89
N ARG A 48 18.15 -1.06 -9.93
CA ARG A 48 16.70 -0.87 -9.95
C ARG A 48 16.06 -1.76 -11.01
N VAL A 49 14.92 -2.33 -10.65
CA VAL A 49 14.11 -3.13 -11.57
C VAL A 49 12.74 -2.51 -11.69
N LEU A 50 12.33 -2.26 -12.93
CA LEU A 50 10.97 -1.82 -13.25
C LEU A 50 10.09 -3.06 -13.46
N VAL A 51 9.16 -3.27 -12.56
CA VAL A 51 8.22 -4.39 -12.59
C VAL A 51 6.88 -3.92 -13.14
N GLY A 52 6.36 -4.63 -14.14
CA GLY A 52 5.03 -4.42 -14.71
C GLY A 52 4.04 -5.51 -14.32
N ALA A 53 2.79 -5.14 -14.11
CA ALA A 53 1.71 -6.10 -13.84
C ALA A 53 0.40 -5.69 -14.51
N CYS A 54 -0.45 -6.69 -14.79
CA CYS A 54 -1.74 -6.54 -15.44
C CYS A 54 -1.61 -5.98 -16.87
N LYS A 55 -1.70 -6.83 -17.89
CA LYS A 55 -1.62 -6.43 -19.30
C LYS A 55 -2.66 -5.39 -19.66
N LEU A 56 -2.26 -4.40 -20.40
CA LEU A 56 -3.13 -3.33 -20.91
C LEU A 56 -3.78 -3.77 -22.22
N LYS A 57 -5.10 -3.86 -22.27
CA LYS A 57 -5.84 -4.24 -23.50
C LYS A 57 -5.72 -3.18 -24.60
N LYS A 58 -5.70 -1.89 -24.22
CA LYS A 58 -5.56 -0.76 -25.14
C LYS A 58 -4.55 0.23 -24.57
N ALA A 59 -3.40 0.34 -25.18
CA ALA A 59 -2.36 1.31 -24.84
C ALA A 59 -2.50 2.55 -25.75
N ASN A 60 -2.27 3.73 -25.20
CA ASN A 60 -2.16 4.96 -25.98
C ASN A 60 -0.82 5.02 -26.75
N LYS A 61 -0.65 6.00 -27.67
CA LYS A 61 0.58 6.10 -28.49
C LYS A 61 1.84 6.26 -27.65
N ALA A 62 1.79 7.05 -26.57
CA ALA A 62 2.92 7.26 -25.67
C ALA A 62 3.33 5.97 -24.94
N GLN A 63 2.34 5.24 -24.40
CA GLN A 63 2.57 3.95 -23.75
C GLN A 63 3.14 2.91 -24.73
N LYS A 64 2.59 2.81 -25.94
CA LYS A 64 3.12 1.91 -26.99
C LYS A 64 4.59 2.20 -27.26
N GLY A 65 4.95 3.46 -27.54
CA GLY A 65 6.34 3.82 -27.82
C GLY A 65 7.29 3.57 -26.63
N PHE A 66 6.80 3.72 -25.39
CA PHE A 66 7.58 3.38 -24.19
C PHE A 66 7.89 1.88 -24.10
N PHE A 67 6.86 1.02 -24.24
CA PHE A 67 7.03 -0.43 -24.13
C PHE A 67 7.73 -1.04 -25.34
N GLU A 68 7.54 -0.50 -26.54
CA GLU A 68 8.27 -0.89 -27.75
C GLU A 68 9.78 -0.68 -27.62
N LYS A 69 10.21 0.47 -27.04
CA LYS A 69 11.62 0.73 -26.74
C LYS A 69 12.21 -0.29 -25.76
N LYS A 70 11.41 -0.80 -24.82
CA LYS A 70 11.82 -1.78 -23.81
C LYS A 70 11.60 -3.23 -24.25
N LYS A 71 11.09 -3.44 -25.49
CA LYS A 71 10.77 -4.77 -26.03
C LYS A 71 9.89 -5.61 -25.08
N SER A 72 8.97 -4.95 -24.38
CA SER A 72 8.05 -5.55 -23.41
C SER A 72 6.59 -5.31 -23.77
N GLU A 73 5.71 -6.12 -23.20
CA GLU A 73 4.27 -5.91 -23.31
C GLU A 73 3.83 -4.67 -22.52
N ALA A 74 2.68 -4.10 -22.92
CA ALA A 74 2.12 -2.95 -22.22
C ALA A 74 1.42 -3.38 -20.91
N PHE A 75 1.88 -2.84 -19.79
CA PHE A 75 1.33 -3.10 -18.45
C PHE A 75 0.58 -1.88 -17.92
N ARG A 76 -0.44 -2.16 -17.09
CA ARG A 76 -1.25 -1.12 -16.45
C ARG A 76 -0.55 -0.50 -15.25
N TYR A 77 0.13 -1.32 -14.46
CA TYR A 77 0.82 -0.90 -13.25
C TYR A 77 2.32 -1.11 -13.42
N LEU A 78 3.08 -0.08 -13.10
CA LEU A 78 4.53 -0.09 -13.11
C LEU A 78 5.04 0.37 -11.74
N ARG A 79 6.02 -0.35 -11.19
CA ARG A 79 6.71 0.03 -9.95
C ARG A 79 8.19 -0.32 -10.05
N GLU A 80 9.01 0.58 -9.53
CA GLU A 80 10.44 0.34 -9.39
C GLU A 80 10.73 -0.26 -8.02
N PHE A 81 11.61 -1.23 -8.02
CA PHE A 81 12.15 -1.87 -6.81
C PHE A 81 13.66 -1.86 -6.88
N SER A 82 14.30 -1.61 -5.73
CA SER A 82 15.75 -1.76 -5.58
C SER A 82 16.09 -3.22 -5.37
N ILE A 83 17.13 -3.69 -6.03
CA ILE A 83 17.66 -5.06 -5.93
C ILE A 83 19.16 -5.03 -5.67
N ASP A 84 19.69 -6.09 -5.05
CA ASP A 84 21.12 -6.27 -4.92
C ASP A 84 21.74 -6.61 -6.28
N LYS A 85 22.94 -6.17 -6.52
CA LYS A 85 23.66 -6.40 -7.80
C LYS A 85 23.84 -7.87 -8.14
N ASP A 86 23.98 -8.72 -7.12
CA ASP A 86 24.17 -10.17 -7.27
C ASP A 86 22.91 -10.92 -7.72
N THR A 87 21.79 -10.21 -7.91
CA THR A 87 20.54 -10.84 -8.30
C THR A 87 20.49 -11.05 -9.82
N GLU A 88 20.29 -12.29 -10.26
CA GLU A 88 20.30 -12.69 -11.69
C GLU A 88 19.01 -12.34 -12.47
N LEU A 89 18.21 -11.40 -11.99
CA LEU A 89 16.96 -11.00 -12.65
C LEU A 89 17.24 -10.19 -13.91
N LYS A 90 16.64 -10.62 -15.03
CA LYS A 90 16.80 -10.00 -16.35
C LYS A 90 15.49 -9.37 -16.83
N SER A 91 15.60 -8.42 -17.75
CA SER A 91 14.43 -7.88 -18.47
C SER A 91 13.72 -8.99 -19.23
N GLY A 92 12.41 -9.11 -19.06
CA GLY A 92 11.60 -10.16 -19.65
C GLY A 92 11.23 -11.30 -18.70
N ASP A 93 11.91 -11.47 -17.57
CA ASP A 93 11.60 -12.52 -16.60
C ASP A 93 10.23 -12.34 -15.97
N GLN A 94 9.52 -13.45 -15.78
CA GLN A 94 8.22 -13.47 -15.11
C GLN A 94 8.39 -13.75 -13.63
N LEU A 95 7.74 -12.94 -12.82
CA LEU A 95 7.71 -13.07 -11.36
C LEU A 95 6.42 -13.76 -10.92
N ASN A 96 6.56 -14.93 -10.33
CA ASN A 96 5.46 -15.76 -9.80
C ASN A 96 5.50 -15.81 -8.27
N ALA A 97 4.49 -16.44 -7.67
CA ALA A 97 4.42 -16.63 -6.22
C ALA A 97 5.63 -17.40 -5.65
N SER A 98 6.21 -18.32 -6.44
CA SER A 98 7.43 -19.07 -6.08
C SER A 98 8.67 -18.22 -5.85
N HIS A 99 8.62 -16.92 -6.18
CA HIS A 99 9.66 -15.96 -5.83
C HIS A 99 9.83 -15.81 -4.32
N PHE A 100 8.76 -15.97 -3.56
CA PHE A 100 8.75 -15.94 -2.11
C PHE A 100 8.82 -17.34 -1.51
N GLN A 101 9.30 -17.44 -0.28
CA GLN A 101 9.34 -18.67 0.49
C GLN A 101 8.30 -18.63 1.62
N GLU A 102 7.74 -19.79 1.95
CA GLU A 102 6.87 -19.91 3.12
C GLU A 102 7.63 -19.51 4.39
N GLY A 103 6.95 -18.83 5.30
CA GLY A 103 7.55 -18.34 6.53
C GLY A 103 8.41 -17.07 6.37
N GLN A 104 8.54 -16.51 5.16
CA GLN A 104 9.24 -15.25 4.92
C GLN A 104 8.38 -14.07 5.39
N PHE A 105 9.04 -13.08 6.03
CA PHE A 105 8.41 -11.80 6.34
C PHE A 105 8.53 -10.84 5.18
N ILE A 106 7.43 -10.14 4.88
CA ILE A 106 7.36 -9.14 3.81
C ILE A 106 6.65 -7.88 4.31
N ASP A 107 6.95 -6.77 3.66
CA ASP A 107 6.22 -5.51 3.80
C ASP A 107 5.19 -5.40 2.68
N VAL A 108 3.94 -5.14 3.05
CA VAL A 108 2.84 -5.00 2.10
C VAL A 108 2.33 -3.58 2.09
N SER A 109 2.49 -2.91 0.96
CA SER A 109 2.04 -1.52 0.75
C SER A 109 0.80 -1.47 -0.14
N GLY A 110 -0.14 -0.61 0.21
CA GLY A 110 -1.35 -0.43 -0.59
C GLY A 110 -2.14 0.79 -0.19
N PHE A 111 -3.22 1.05 -0.93
CA PHE A 111 -4.15 2.13 -0.62
C PHE A 111 -5.31 1.60 0.22
N THR A 112 -5.60 2.31 1.30
CA THR A 112 -6.74 1.99 2.15
C THR A 112 -8.05 2.38 1.49
N LYS A 113 -9.15 1.71 1.84
CA LYS A 113 -10.49 2.11 1.35
C LYS A 113 -10.81 3.53 1.76
N GLY A 114 -11.25 4.36 0.81
CA GLY A 114 -11.75 5.70 1.08
C GLY A 114 -13.04 5.65 1.89
N LYS A 115 -13.16 6.52 2.89
CA LYS A 115 -14.34 6.68 3.76
C LYS A 115 -14.92 8.09 3.69
N GLY A 116 -14.43 8.90 2.73
CA GLY A 116 -14.85 10.27 2.51
C GLY A 116 -14.49 11.19 3.67
N PHE A 117 -15.19 12.32 3.78
CA PHE A 117 -15.03 13.25 4.89
C PHE A 117 -15.59 12.62 6.17
N ALA A 118 -14.79 12.55 7.21
CA ALA A 118 -15.16 11.96 8.48
C ALA A 118 -14.97 12.94 9.63
N GLY A 119 -15.94 12.97 10.54
CA GLY A 119 -15.85 13.72 11.78
C GLY A 119 -14.79 13.16 12.72
N VAL A 120 -14.45 13.93 13.75
CA VAL A 120 -13.37 13.61 14.70
C VAL A 120 -13.59 12.33 15.47
N MET A 121 -14.85 11.96 15.75
CA MET A 121 -15.17 10.69 16.42
C MET A 121 -14.78 9.49 15.56
N LYS A 122 -15.16 9.46 14.27
CA LYS A 122 -14.83 8.38 13.35
C LYS A 122 -13.36 8.37 12.95
N ARG A 123 -12.77 9.56 12.73
CA ARG A 123 -11.40 9.69 12.22
C ARG A 123 -10.34 9.48 13.28
N HIS A 124 -10.61 9.96 14.51
CA HIS A 124 -9.61 10.01 15.59
C HIS A 124 -10.07 9.40 16.90
N ASN A 125 -11.24 8.75 16.92
CA ASN A 125 -11.82 8.11 18.10
C ASN A 125 -12.06 9.06 19.28
N PHE A 126 -12.50 10.29 19.01
CA PHE A 126 -12.89 11.21 20.06
C PHE A 126 -14.20 10.74 20.70
N SER A 127 -14.34 10.90 22.01
CA SER A 127 -15.52 10.50 22.78
C SER A 127 -16.74 11.37 22.50
N GLY A 128 -16.54 12.60 22.01
CA GLY A 128 -17.60 13.59 21.87
C GLY A 128 -17.99 14.23 23.20
N LEU A 129 -19.12 14.94 23.21
CA LEU A 129 -19.69 15.57 24.40
C LEU A 129 -20.86 14.77 24.93
N ARG A 130 -21.32 15.08 26.13
CA ARG A 130 -22.44 14.42 26.77
C ARG A 130 -23.72 14.55 25.92
N ALA A 131 -24.58 13.51 25.96
CA ALA A 131 -25.85 13.51 25.26
C ALA A 131 -26.94 14.34 25.96
N SER A 132 -26.76 14.63 27.26
CA SER A 132 -27.68 15.38 28.14
C SER A 132 -26.89 16.41 28.94
N HIS A 133 -27.49 16.93 30.02
CA HIS A 133 -26.92 17.96 30.89
C HIS A 133 -26.60 19.29 30.17
N GLY A 134 -27.57 19.76 29.37
CA GLY A 134 -27.49 21.09 28.73
C GLY A 134 -26.69 21.18 27.46
N VAL A 135 -26.09 20.10 26.99
CA VAL A 135 -25.39 20.08 25.71
C VAL A 135 -26.41 20.16 24.57
N SER A 136 -26.32 21.20 23.76
CA SER A 136 -27.14 21.41 22.57
C SER A 136 -26.29 21.34 21.32
N VAL A 137 -26.74 20.59 20.30
CA VAL A 137 -26.16 20.49 18.93
C VAL A 137 -24.72 19.94 18.84
N SER A 138 -23.88 20.16 19.86
CA SER A 138 -22.41 19.90 19.79
C SER A 138 -22.00 18.49 20.23
N HIS A 139 -22.91 17.51 20.28
CA HIS A 139 -22.63 16.15 20.80
C HIS A 139 -21.45 15.45 20.16
N ARG A 140 -21.17 15.70 18.88
CA ARG A 140 -20.13 15.03 18.11
C ARG A 140 -18.95 15.95 17.73
N SER A 141 -18.82 17.11 18.38
CA SER A 141 -17.76 18.09 18.09
C SER A 141 -16.40 17.67 18.66
N ALA A 142 -15.35 18.31 18.16
CA ALA A 142 -13.99 18.08 18.61
C ALA A 142 -13.66 18.67 19.98
N GLY A 143 -14.50 19.58 20.49
CA GLY A 143 -14.18 20.40 21.65
C GLY A 143 -13.21 21.54 21.31
N SER A 144 -12.46 22.01 22.30
CA SER A 144 -11.49 23.10 22.11
C SER A 144 -10.37 22.73 21.15
N THR A 145 -9.98 23.68 20.31
CA THR A 145 -8.85 23.52 19.36
C THR A 145 -7.57 24.15 19.83
N GLY A 146 -7.59 24.96 20.90
CA GLY A 146 -6.41 25.66 21.41
C GLY A 146 -6.72 26.44 22.68
N GLN A 147 -5.74 27.22 23.12
CA GLN A 147 -5.82 28.14 24.24
C GLN A 147 -6.22 29.55 23.75
N CYS A 148 -6.09 30.57 24.64
CA CYS A 148 -6.46 31.96 24.38
C CYS A 148 -5.39 32.74 23.59
N GLN A 149 -5.09 33.94 24.06
CA GLN A 149 -4.12 34.88 23.47
C GLN A 149 -2.73 34.24 23.33
N ASP A 150 -2.29 33.47 24.30
CA ASP A 150 -1.05 32.72 24.28
C ASP A 150 -1.37 31.22 24.23
N PRO A 151 -0.97 30.49 23.17
CA PRO A 151 -0.08 30.78 22.05
C PRO A 151 -0.74 31.49 20.85
N GLY A 152 -2.02 31.84 20.87
CA GLY A 152 -2.73 32.55 19.80
C GLY A 152 -2.85 31.83 18.49
N LYS A 153 -2.65 30.49 18.48
CA LYS A 153 -2.69 29.61 17.27
C LYS A 153 -3.17 28.23 17.60
N VAL A 154 -3.61 27.51 16.57
CA VAL A 154 -3.82 26.06 16.63
C VAL A 154 -2.52 25.36 16.25
N PHE A 155 -2.03 24.45 17.10
CA PHE A 155 -0.79 23.74 16.83
C PHE A 155 -0.91 22.82 15.63
N LYS A 156 0.21 22.64 14.90
CA LYS A 156 0.31 21.66 13.80
C LYS A 156 0.01 20.26 14.33
N GLY A 157 -0.63 19.43 13.51
CA GLY A 157 -0.98 18.07 13.90
C GLY A 157 -2.21 17.95 14.80
N LYS A 158 -2.93 19.05 15.13
CA LYS A 158 -4.19 18.96 15.86
C LYS A 158 -5.18 18.07 15.10
N LYS A 159 -5.70 17.06 15.78
CA LYS A 159 -6.66 16.10 15.23
C LYS A 159 -8.00 16.80 14.96
N MET A 160 -8.38 16.87 13.68
CA MET A 160 -9.60 17.51 13.21
C MET A 160 -10.34 16.62 12.22
N ALA A 161 -11.60 16.95 11.93
CA ALA A 161 -12.36 16.34 10.86
C ALA A 161 -11.65 16.51 9.51
N GLY A 162 -11.86 15.59 8.58
CA GLY A 162 -11.28 15.63 7.25
C GLY A 162 -11.39 14.31 6.51
N GLN A 163 -10.71 14.22 5.36
CA GLN A 163 -10.67 13.01 4.55
C GLN A 163 -10.12 11.83 5.36
N TYR A 164 -10.82 10.70 5.31
CA TYR A 164 -10.43 9.46 5.96
C TYR A 164 -10.36 8.31 4.96
N GLY A 165 -9.29 7.53 5.03
CA GLY A 165 -9.01 6.52 4.02
C GLY A 165 -8.44 7.10 2.73
N ASP A 166 -8.29 6.24 1.70
CA ASP A 166 -7.63 6.53 0.42
C ASP A 166 -6.21 7.10 0.61
N VAL A 167 -5.50 6.50 1.56
CA VAL A 167 -4.09 6.84 1.86
C VAL A 167 -3.23 5.61 1.69
N HIS A 168 -2.01 5.84 1.20
CA HIS A 168 -0.99 4.80 1.12
C HIS A 168 -0.55 4.39 2.52
N LYS A 169 -0.60 3.08 2.80
CA LYS A 169 -0.17 2.48 4.06
C LYS A 169 0.67 1.25 3.79
N THR A 170 1.68 1.05 4.61
CA THR A 170 2.53 -0.14 4.61
C THR A 170 2.30 -0.92 5.89
N LEU A 171 2.02 -2.21 5.75
CA LEU A 171 2.03 -3.19 6.83
C LEU A 171 3.39 -3.87 6.80
N GLN A 172 4.14 -3.72 7.86
CA GLN A 172 5.49 -4.29 8.00
C GLN A 172 5.44 -5.68 8.61
N LEU A 173 6.40 -6.52 8.24
CA LEU A 173 6.63 -7.84 8.81
C LEU A 173 5.39 -8.76 8.77
N SER A 174 4.70 -8.78 7.64
CA SER A 174 3.64 -9.75 7.40
C SER A 174 4.23 -11.11 7.01
N LEU A 175 3.74 -12.20 7.61
CA LEU A 175 4.19 -13.56 7.34
C LEU A 175 3.52 -14.12 6.09
N ILE A 176 4.30 -14.79 5.23
CA ILE A 176 3.77 -15.48 4.04
C ILE A 176 3.35 -16.89 4.39
N HIS A 177 2.11 -17.20 4.06
CA HIS A 177 1.56 -18.56 3.99
C HIS A 177 1.20 -18.84 2.54
N ILE A 178 1.95 -19.67 1.89
CA ILE A 178 1.71 -20.08 0.49
C ILE A 178 0.92 -21.38 0.45
#